data_c4cefbb858f88e1c593ab629f912978b
#
_entry.id   c4cefbb858f88e1c593ab629f912978b
#
_cell.length_a   1.000
_cell.length_b   1.000
_cell.length_c   1.000
_cell.angle_alpha   90.00
_cell.angle_beta   90.00
_cell.angle_gamma   90.00
#
_symmetry.space_group_name_H-M   'P 1'
#
loop_
_entity.id
_entity.type
_entity.pdbx_description
1 polymer ?
#
loop_
_entity_poly.entity_id
_entity_poly.type
_entity_poly.pdbx_seq_one_letter_code
_entity_poly.pdbx_strand_id
1 'polypeptide(L)'
;MSKLRSAMYNFDETETRKVISSLFTPDAIIHMPWPLGDMTGPDELYDTCYKPLLRSVPDLERRDWIVVGGLTKAGDEWVGCGGHYTGTFTAPWLDIPPTGHLVHMRFHEFYKFWEGKIVEVQAIWDVPEVMMQANSWPMAPSLGREYHIPGPATLDGIVTGPWNKQKSDRSCSLVIEMLEYMKLHPSTGGPEVMEMERFWHPKMNWYG
;
A
#
# COMPACT_ATOMS: atom_id res chain seq x y z
N MET A 1 -2.38 -12.10 -4.27
CA MET A 1 -3.06 -11.47 -3.11
C MET A 1 -4.41 -12.13 -2.73
N SER A 2 -5.24 -12.63 -3.67
CA SER A 2 -6.53 -13.28 -3.31
C SER A 2 -6.39 -14.45 -2.34
N LYS A 3 -5.41 -15.34 -2.54
CA LYS A 3 -5.13 -16.46 -1.61
C LYS A 3 -4.72 -15.97 -0.23
N LEU A 4 -3.89 -14.92 -0.16
CA LEU A 4 -3.46 -14.32 1.10
C LEU A 4 -4.66 -13.73 1.86
N ARG A 5 -5.50 -12.94 1.17
CA ARG A 5 -6.73 -12.40 1.78
C ARG A 5 -7.63 -13.49 2.34
N SER A 6 -7.85 -14.56 1.58
CA SER A 6 -8.67 -15.67 2.05
C SER A 6 -8.10 -16.36 3.28
N ALA A 7 -6.78 -16.56 3.33
CA ALA A 7 -6.12 -17.14 4.50
C ALA A 7 -6.22 -16.21 5.72
N MET A 8 -6.02 -14.91 5.55
CA MET A 8 -6.17 -13.91 6.62
C MET A 8 -7.59 -13.87 7.16
N TYR A 9 -8.62 -13.90 6.29
CA TYR A 9 -10.03 -13.86 6.69
C TYR A 9 -10.51 -15.12 7.41
N ASN A 10 -9.83 -16.24 7.19
CA ASN A 10 -10.09 -17.48 7.96
C ASN A 10 -9.39 -17.50 9.31
N PHE A 11 -8.58 -16.49 9.64
CA PHE A 11 -7.81 -16.35 10.89
C PHE A 11 -6.91 -17.56 11.18
N ASP A 12 -6.48 -18.25 10.14
CA ASP A 12 -5.59 -19.41 10.22
C ASP A 12 -4.14 -18.96 10.06
N GLU A 13 -3.41 -18.92 11.19
CA GLU A 13 -2.00 -18.53 11.22
C GLU A 13 -1.13 -19.44 10.35
N THR A 14 -1.38 -20.76 10.41
CA THR A 14 -0.59 -21.75 9.66
C THR A 14 -0.80 -21.60 8.16
N GLU A 15 -2.05 -21.47 7.73
CA GLU A 15 -2.36 -21.29 6.30
C GLU A 15 -1.88 -19.94 5.81
N THR A 16 -2.01 -18.85 6.58
CA THR A 16 -1.50 -17.53 6.21
C THR A 16 0.00 -17.56 6.00
N ARG A 17 0.78 -18.13 6.92
CA ARG A 17 2.23 -18.31 6.79
C ARG A 17 2.59 -19.12 5.54
N LYS A 18 1.93 -20.24 5.33
CA LYS A 18 2.14 -21.12 4.18
C LYS A 18 1.86 -20.40 2.85
N VAL A 19 0.78 -19.63 2.79
CA VAL A 19 0.45 -18.85 1.58
C VAL A 19 1.51 -17.79 1.32
N ILE A 20 1.94 -17.03 2.34
CA ILE A 20 3.02 -16.06 2.20
C ILE A 20 4.27 -16.74 1.68
N SER A 21 4.74 -17.82 2.32
CA SER A 21 5.93 -18.57 1.87
C SER A 21 5.79 -19.09 0.42
N SER A 22 4.57 -19.39 -0.02
CA SER A 22 4.32 -19.83 -1.39
C SER A 22 4.42 -18.73 -2.45
N LEU A 23 4.26 -17.47 -2.07
CA LEU A 23 4.26 -16.33 -2.98
C LEU A 23 5.66 -15.75 -3.21
N PHE A 24 6.56 -15.89 -2.24
CA PHE A 24 7.86 -15.25 -2.23
C PHE A 24 9.00 -16.24 -2.58
N THR A 25 10.15 -15.70 -2.98
CA THR A 25 11.41 -16.45 -2.89
C THR A 25 11.91 -16.44 -1.45
N PRO A 26 12.71 -17.44 -1.03
CA PRO A 26 13.23 -17.50 0.34
C PRO A 26 14.12 -16.31 0.73
N ASP A 27 14.74 -15.69 -0.25
CA ASP A 27 15.68 -14.58 -0.14
C ASP A 27 15.10 -13.22 -0.60
N ALA A 28 13.77 -13.14 -0.71
CA ALA A 28 13.11 -11.91 -1.11
C ALA A 28 13.50 -10.73 -0.20
N ILE A 29 13.80 -9.59 -0.82
CA ILE A 29 14.16 -8.36 -0.09
C ILE A 29 12.87 -7.58 0.19
N ILE A 30 12.68 -7.16 1.44
CA ILE A 30 11.45 -6.49 1.87
C ILE A 30 11.81 -5.20 2.59
N HIS A 31 11.32 -4.09 2.06
CA HIS A 31 11.47 -2.76 2.63
C HIS A 31 10.14 -2.29 3.19
N MET A 32 10.06 -2.24 4.52
CA MET A 32 8.90 -1.73 5.26
C MET A 32 9.22 -0.40 5.92
N PRO A 33 8.20 0.44 6.22
CA PRO A 33 8.43 1.69 6.92
C PRO A 33 8.92 1.43 8.35
N TRP A 34 9.64 2.42 8.89
CA TRP A 34 9.98 2.39 10.31
C TRP A 34 8.69 2.33 11.18
N PRO A 35 8.63 1.53 12.27
CA PRO A 35 9.72 0.80 12.92
C PRO A 35 9.93 -0.64 12.43
N LEU A 36 9.22 -1.10 11.41
CA LEU A 36 9.31 -2.48 10.90
C LEU A 36 10.65 -2.75 10.18
N GLY A 37 11.10 -1.81 9.33
CA GLY A 37 12.42 -1.84 8.71
C GLY A 37 12.59 -2.88 7.58
N ASP A 38 13.85 -3.14 7.24
CA ASP A 38 14.22 -4.08 6.18
C ASP A 38 14.24 -5.51 6.69
N MET A 39 13.80 -6.45 5.86
CA MET A 39 13.70 -7.87 6.17
C MET A 39 14.10 -8.73 4.98
N THR A 40 14.42 -9.99 5.24
CA THR A 40 14.73 -10.98 4.20
C THR A 40 13.83 -12.19 4.33
N GLY A 41 13.13 -12.49 3.24
CA GLY A 41 12.29 -13.67 3.11
C GLY A 41 10.91 -13.58 3.78
N PRO A 42 10.04 -14.54 3.41
CA PRO A 42 8.64 -14.53 3.81
C PRO A 42 8.41 -14.80 5.30
N ASP A 43 9.29 -15.55 5.95
CA ASP A 43 9.13 -15.89 7.36
C ASP A 43 9.37 -14.68 8.26
N GLU A 44 10.40 -13.88 7.98
CA GLU A 44 10.67 -12.65 8.71
C GLU A 44 9.57 -11.62 8.49
N LEU A 45 9.07 -11.48 7.25
CA LEU A 45 7.90 -10.64 6.95
C LEU A 45 6.68 -11.06 7.76
N TYR A 46 6.41 -12.36 7.84
CA TYR A 46 5.27 -12.86 8.59
C TYR A 46 5.42 -12.60 10.09
N ASP A 47 6.56 -12.97 10.68
CA ASP A 47 6.78 -12.87 12.11
C ASP A 47 6.87 -11.42 12.60
N THR A 48 7.45 -10.52 11.80
CA THR A 48 7.63 -9.11 12.15
C THR A 48 6.41 -8.25 11.84
N CYS A 49 5.73 -8.50 10.74
CA CYS A 49 4.64 -7.62 10.27
C CYS A 49 3.26 -8.23 10.47
N TYR A 50 2.96 -9.34 9.80
CA TYR A 50 1.59 -9.87 9.75
C TYR A 50 1.13 -10.49 11.05
N LYS A 51 1.97 -11.27 11.71
CA LYS A 51 1.61 -11.96 12.95
C LYS A 51 1.27 -11.00 14.11
N PRO A 52 2.08 -9.95 14.39
CA PRO A 52 1.71 -8.97 15.39
C PRO A 52 0.43 -8.21 15.02
N LEU A 53 0.30 -7.81 13.76
CA LEU A 53 -0.88 -7.09 13.28
C LEU A 53 -2.16 -7.93 13.41
N LEU A 54 -2.13 -9.20 12.98
CA LEU A 54 -3.28 -10.12 13.10
C LEU A 54 -3.67 -10.42 14.55
N ARG A 55 -2.71 -10.42 15.48
CA ARG A 55 -2.99 -10.56 16.91
C ARG A 55 -3.65 -9.33 17.51
N SER A 56 -3.28 -8.17 17.01
CA SER A 56 -3.81 -6.88 17.50
C SER A 56 -5.16 -6.54 16.86
N VAL A 57 -5.38 -6.98 15.63
CA VAL A 57 -6.61 -6.80 14.86
C VAL A 57 -7.06 -8.16 14.32
N PRO A 58 -7.76 -8.98 15.16
CA PRO A 58 -8.07 -10.38 14.81
C PRO A 58 -9.02 -10.55 13.62
N ASP A 59 -9.85 -9.55 13.36
CA ASP A 59 -10.80 -9.46 12.23
C ASP A 59 -10.25 -8.64 11.06
N LEU A 60 -8.91 -8.62 10.90
CA LEU A 60 -8.23 -7.81 9.89
C LEU A 60 -8.71 -8.13 8.48
N GLU A 61 -9.21 -7.11 7.79
CA GLU A 61 -9.52 -7.12 6.38
C GLU A 61 -8.49 -6.32 5.58
N ARG A 62 -8.05 -6.88 4.46
CA ARG A 62 -7.29 -6.14 3.43
C ARG A 62 -8.24 -5.72 2.32
N ARG A 63 -8.37 -4.43 2.11
CA ARG A 63 -9.23 -3.83 1.06
C ARG A 63 -8.37 -3.09 0.05
N ASP A 64 -8.05 -3.76 -1.06
CA ASP A 64 -7.38 -3.12 -2.20
C ASP A 64 -8.41 -2.30 -2.99
N TRP A 65 -8.09 -1.06 -3.33
CA TRP A 65 -8.91 -0.22 -4.20
C TRP A 65 -8.16 0.28 -5.43
N ILE A 66 -6.83 0.14 -5.48
CA ILE A 66 -6.01 0.36 -6.67
C ILE A 66 -5.05 -0.81 -6.80
N VAL A 67 -4.99 -1.41 -7.99
CA VAL A 67 -3.97 -2.40 -8.37
C VAL A 67 -3.51 -2.08 -9.78
N VAL A 68 -2.21 -1.79 -9.92
CA VAL A 68 -1.56 -1.46 -11.19
C VAL A 68 -0.38 -2.40 -11.39
N GLY A 69 -0.29 -3.02 -12.54
CA GLY A 69 0.83 -3.90 -12.87
C GLY A 69 1.42 -3.60 -14.24
N GLY A 70 2.72 -3.84 -14.39
CA GLY A 70 3.40 -3.64 -15.66
C GLY A 70 4.90 -3.84 -15.58
N LEU A 71 5.55 -3.63 -16.73
CA LEU A 71 6.99 -3.69 -16.86
C LEU A 71 7.61 -2.30 -16.71
N THR A 72 8.72 -2.22 -16.00
CA THR A 72 9.58 -1.04 -15.99
C THR A 72 10.32 -0.91 -17.32
N LYS A 73 11.01 0.23 -17.54
CA LYS A 73 11.90 0.42 -18.70
C LYS A 73 13.05 -0.60 -18.74
N ALA A 74 13.46 -1.12 -17.58
CA ALA A 74 14.49 -2.15 -17.46
C ALA A 74 13.95 -3.59 -17.72
N GLY A 75 12.63 -3.74 -17.86
CA GLY A 75 11.98 -5.04 -18.08
C GLY A 75 11.58 -5.75 -16.79
N ASP A 76 11.74 -5.13 -15.62
CA ASP A 76 11.28 -5.71 -14.36
C ASP A 76 9.76 -5.69 -14.26
N GLU A 77 9.18 -6.78 -13.79
CA GLU A 77 7.74 -6.90 -13.56
C GLU A 77 7.37 -6.41 -12.15
N TRP A 78 6.51 -5.40 -12.07
CA TRP A 78 6.03 -4.82 -10.82
C TRP A 78 4.52 -4.78 -10.74
N VAL A 79 4.00 -4.95 -9.52
CA VAL A 79 2.59 -4.73 -9.19
C VAL A 79 2.53 -3.79 -7.99
N GLY A 80 1.87 -2.64 -8.18
CA GLY A 80 1.56 -1.69 -7.11
C GLY A 80 0.12 -1.87 -6.62
N CYS A 81 -0.06 -1.86 -5.32
CA CYS A 81 -1.36 -1.96 -4.64
C CYS A 81 -1.53 -0.77 -3.70
N GLY A 82 -2.71 -0.15 -3.71
CA GLY A 82 -3.14 0.82 -2.72
C GLY A 82 -4.45 0.38 -2.08
N GLY A 83 -4.56 0.55 -0.78
CA GLY A 83 -5.73 0.08 -0.05
C GLY A 83 -5.72 0.43 1.43
N HIS A 84 -6.58 -0.23 2.18
CA HIS A 84 -6.61 -0.18 3.64
C HIS A 84 -6.56 -1.57 4.25
N TYR A 85 -5.82 -1.69 5.34
CA TYR A 85 -6.09 -2.67 6.37
C TYR A 85 -7.12 -2.08 7.33
N THR A 86 -8.12 -2.85 7.71
CA THR A 86 -9.17 -2.40 8.63
C THR A 86 -9.64 -3.57 9.51
N GLY A 87 -10.06 -3.26 10.72
CA GLY A 87 -10.57 -4.24 11.67
C GLY A 87 -10.66 -3.66 13.08
N THR A 88 -11.06 -4.46 14.05
CA THR A 88 -11.21 -4.07 15.45
C THR A 88 -9.87 -4.18 16.18
N PHE A 89 -9.33 -3.06 16.64
CA PHE A 89 -8.02 -2.98 17.30
C PHE A 89 -8.17 -3.32 18.80
N THR A 90 -7.84 -4.56 19.15
CA THR A 90 -8.14 -5.16 20.47
C THR A 90 -6.94 -5.39 21.38
N ALA A 91 -5.71 -5.41 20.81
CA ALA A 91 -4.47 -5.59 21.60
C ALA A 91 -3.39 -4.62 21.11
N PRO A 92 -2.40 -4.26 21.95
CA PRO A 92 -1.35 -3.31 21.56
C PRO A 92 -0.58 -3.77 20.32
N TRP A 93 -0.22 -2.81 19.45
CA TRP A 93 0.61 -3.02 18.26
C TRP A 93 1.63 -1.89 18.13
N LEU A 94 2.92 -2.22 18.01
CA LEU A 94 4.01 -1.24 17.95
C LEU A 94 3.95 -0.18 19.08
N ASP A 95 3.65 -0.63 20.29
CA ASP A 95 3.41 0.21 21.48
C ASP A 95 2.21 1.17 21.37
N ILE A 96 1.41 1.07 20.32
CA ILE A 96 0.17 1.83 20.16
C ILE A 96 -0.92 1.12 20.99
N PRO A 97 -1.61 1.84 21.91
CA PRO A 97 -2.66 1.25 22.73
C PRO A 97 -3.88 0.88 21.86
N PRO A 98 -4.59 -0.23 22.20
CA PRO A 98 -5.78 -0.62 21.47
C PRO A 98 -6.92 0.36 21.69
N THR A 99 -7.72 0.58 20.67
CA THR A 99 -8.90 1.47 20.75
C THR A 99 -10.16 0.72 21.22
N GLY A 100 -10.22 -0.59 21.05
CA GLY A 100 -11.44 -1.39 21.20
C GLY A 100 -12.48 -1.14 20.09
N HIS A 101 -12.14 -0.35 19.08
CA HIS A 101 -13.01 0.05 17.97
C HIS A 101 -12.39 -0.30 16.62
N LEU A 102 -13.21 -0.15 15.57
CA LEU A 102 -12.73 -0.25 14.20
C LEU A 102 -11.63 0.80 13.96
N VAL A 103 -10.50 0.33 13.43
CA VAL A 103 -9.42 1.18 12.91
C VAL A 103 -9.18 0.88 11.44
N HIS A 104 -8.54 1.81 10.78
CA HIS A 104 -8.06 1.63 9.41
C HIS A 104 -6.63 2.15 9.30
N MET A 105 -5.86 1.51 8.45
CA MET A 105 -4.48 1.85 8.14
C MET A 105 -4.30 1.78 6.63
N ARG A 106 -4.00 2.92 6.02
CA ARG A 106 -3.71 2.97 4.59
C ARG A 106 -2.40 2.27 4.29
N PHE A 107 -2.33 1.63 3.12
CA PHE A 107 -1.09 1.06 2.62
C PHE A 107 -0.88 1.38 1.14
N HIS A 108 0.39 1.47 0.78
CA HIS A 108 0.89 1.40 -0.58
C HIS A 108 1.99 0.36 -0.61
N GLU A 109 1.83 -0.66 -1.43
CA GLU A 109 2.74 -1.80 -1.49
C GLU A 109 3.07 -2.11 -2.95
N PHE A 110 4.35 -2.27 -3.23
CA PHE A 110 4.88 -2.57 -4.55
C PHE A 110 5.64 -3.88 -4.48
N TYR A 111 5.33 -4.78 -5.39
CA TYR A 111 5.87 -6.14 -5.44
C TYR A 111 6.58 -6.34 -6.77
N LYS A 112 7.87 -6.67 -6.72
CA LYS A 112 8.65 -7.10 -7.88
C LYS A 112 8.53 -8.60 -8.05
N PHE A 113 8.26 -9.03 -9.28
CA PHE A 113 8.13 -10.43 -9.62
C PHE A 113 9.31 -10.91 -10.45
N TRP A 114 9.70 -12.16 -10.21
CA TRP A 114 10.60 -12.94 -11.04
C TRP A 114 10.08 -14.38 -11.10
N GLU A 115 9.87 -14.92 -12.29
CA GLU A 115 9.35 -16.29 -12.51
C GLU A 115 8.09 -16.62 -11.68
N GLY A 116 7.19 -15.63 -11.54
CA GLY A 116 5.92 -15.78 -10.82
C GLY A 116 6.04 -15.75 -9.29
N LYS A 117 7.23 -15.47 -8.76
CA LYS A 117 7.48 -15.26 -7.32
C LYS A 117 7.80 -13.80 -7.02
N ILE A 118 7.48 -13.38 -5.81
CA ILE A 118 7.87 -12.06 -5.30
C ILE A 118 9.32 -12.15 -4.82
N VAL A 119 10.17 -11.27 -5.39
CA VAL A 119 11.60 -11.18 -5.05
C VAL A 119 11.94 -9.90 -4.30
N GLU A 120 11.08 -8.88 -4.38
CA GLU A 120 11.27 -7.62 -3.68
C GLU A 120 9.91 -7.01 -3.31
N VAL A 121 9.86 -6.36 -2.15
CA VAL A 121 8.71 -5.55 -1.70
C VAL A 121 9.19 -4.18 -1.27
N GLN A 122 8.46 -3.15 -1.71
CA GLN A 122 8.59 -1.78 -1.23
C GLN A 122 7.22 -1.39 -0.66
N ALA A 123 7.14 -1.08 0.62
CA ALA A 123 5.85 -0.80 1.24
C ALA A 123 5.86 0.43 2.14
N ILE A 124 4.71 1.07 2.20
CA ILE A 124 4.39 2.09 3.19
C ILE A 124 3.08 1.70 3.84
N TRP A 125 3.10 1.53 5.15
CA TRP A 125 1.93 1.39 6.01
C TRP A 125 1.78 2.66 6.84
N ASP A 126 0.61 3.25 6.83
CA ASP A 126 0.33 4.51 7.53
C ASP A 126 0.12 4.25 9.03
N VAL A 127 1.22 3.89 9.72
CA VAL A 127 1.24 3.71 11.18
C VAL A 127 0.81 4.98 11.92
N PRO A 128 1.23 6.20 11.50
CA PRO A 128 0.71 7.44 12.08
C PRO A 128 -0.82 7.56 12.08
N GLU A 129 -1.50 7.07 11.03
CA GLU A 129 -2.96 7.07 10.97
C GLU A 129 -3.58 6.22 12.11
N VAL A 130 -2.98 5.08 12.42
CA VAL A 130 -3.40 4.24 13.57
C VAL A 130 -3.12 4.94 14.89
N MET A 131 -1.95 5.59 15.02
CA MET A 131 -1.60 6.37 16.22
C MET A 131 -2.59 7.50 16.47
N MET A 132 -3.01 8.22 15.43
CA MET A 132 -4.01 9.30 15.55
C MET A 132 -5.38 8.76 16.00
N GLN A 133 -5.83 7.65 15.43
CA GLN A 133 -7.08 6.98 15.82
C GLN A 133 -7.04 6.48 17.27
N ALA A 134 -5.86 6.09 17.76
CA ALA A 134 -5.63 5.64 19.15
C ALA A 134 -5.32 6.79 20.13
N ASN A 135 -5.38 8.07 19.69
CA ASN A 135 -4.98 9.23 20.48
C ASN A 135 -3.55 9.13 21.05
N SER A 136 -2.64 8.44 20.36
CA SER A 136 -1.25 8.24 20.75
C SER A 136 -0.26 8.98 19.83
N TRP A 137 -0.74 9.83 18.91
CA TRP A 137 0.09 10.65 18.05
C TRP A 137 0.78 11.76 18.86
N PRO A 138 2.13 11.80 18.92
CA PRO A 138 2.85 12.72 19.83
C PRO A 138 3.03 14.14 19.27
N MET A 139 2.66 14.37 18.02
CA MET A 139 2.86 15.65 17.35
C MET A 139 1.56 16.45 17.27
N ALA A 140 1.65 17.65 16.70
CA ALA A 140 0.47 18.47 16.43
C ALA A 140 -0.55 17.72 15.56
N PRO A 141 -1.86 17.99 15.71
CA PRO A 141 -2.88 17.38 14.87
C PRO A 141 -2.59 17.58 13.37
N SER A 142 -2.98 16.61 12.56
CA SER A 142 -2.92 16.73 11.10
C SER A 142 -3.68 17.96 10.62
N LEU A 143 -3.14 18.65 9.62
CA LEU A 143 -3.82 19.78 8.96
C LEU A 143 -4.93 19.32 8.01
N GLY A 144 -4.94 18.03 7.67
CA GLY A 144 -5.95 17.40 6.82
C GLY A 144 -7.08 16.75 7.61
N ARG A 145 -7.84 15.92 6.93
CA ARG A 145 -8.87 15.08 7.54
C ARG A 145 -8.41 13.63 7.55
N GLU A 146 -8.45 13.05 8.75
CA GLU A 146 -8.25 11.62 8.92
C GLU A 146 -9.60 10.92 8.74
N TYR A 147 -9.73 10.09 7.70
CA TYR A 147 -10.94 9.29 7.47
C TYR A 147 -10.63 8.10 6.55
N HIS A 148 -11.47 7.09 6.62
CA HIS A 148 -11.38 5.93 5.74
C HIS A 148 -11.71 6.32 4.31
N ILE A 149 -10.68 6.58 3.50
CA ILE A 149 -10.80 7.05 2.12
C ILE A 149 -11.44 5.96 1.27
N PRO A 150 -12.55 6.23 0.56
CA PRO A 150 -13.14 5.27 -0.37
C PRO A 150 -12.24 5.08 -1.59
N GLY A 151 -12.35 3.93 -2.22
CA GLY A 151 -11.75 3.70 -3.54
C GLY A 151 -12.31 4.63 -4.62
N PRO A 152 -11.72 4.65 -5.83
CA PRO A 152 -12.19 5.49 -6.93
C PRO A 152 -13.67 5.30 -7.22
N ALA A 153 -14.44 6.39 -7.26
CA ALA A 153 -15.88 6.37 -7.54
C ALA A 153 -16.21 5.82 -8.94
N THR A 154 -15.26 5.87 -9.85
CA THR A 154 -15.31 5.33 -11.21
C THR A 154 -15.14 3.80 -11.25
N LEU A 155 -14.75 3.17 -10.14
CA LEU A 155 -14.51 1.72 -10.00
C LEU A 155 -13.47 1.18 -11.00
N ASP A 156 -12.52 2.00 -11.41
CA ASP A 156 -11.47 1.67 -12.37
C ASP A 156 -10.07 1.52 -11.75
N GLY A 157 -9.97 1.55 -10.44
CA GLY A 157 -8.72 1.32 -9.72
C GLY A 157 -8.22 -0.12 -9.82
N ILE A 158 -9.11 -1.09 -10.07
CA ILE A 158 -8.77 -2.50 -10.29
C ILE A 158 -9.41 -2.94 -11.61
N VAL A 159 -8.61 -2.97 -12.67
CA VAL A 159 -9.06 -3.35 -14.01
C VAL A 159 -8.67 -4.79 -14.29
N THR A 160 -9.68 -5.65 -14.52
CA THR A 160 -9.48 -7.08 -14.83
C THR A 160 -9.71 -7.41 -16.31
N GLY A 161 -10.05 -6.41 -17.12
CA GLY A 161 -10.26 -6.55 -18.56
C GLY A 161 -8.96 -6.70 -19.35
N PRO A 162 -9.06 -6.90 -20.69
CA PRO A 162 -7.89 -7.02 -21.53
C PRO A 162 -6.98 -5.80 -21.45
N TRP A 163 -5.68 -6.06 -21.28
CA TRP A 163 -4.68 -4.99 -21.26
C TRP A 163 -4.51 -4.37 -22.66
N ASN A 164 -4.52 -3.04 -22.70
CA ASN A 164 -4.26 -2.28 -23.91
C ASN A 164 -2.91 -1.57 -23.78
N LYS A 165 -1.88 -2.11 -24.46
CA LYS A 165 -0.52 -1.60 -24.40
C LYS A 165 -0.42 -0.11 -24.77
N GLN A 166 -1.07 0.31 -25.84
CA GLN A 166 -1.00 1.71 -26.32
C GLN A 166 -1.57 2.70 -25.28
N LYS A 167 -2.71 2.35 -24.65
CA LYS A 167 -3.30 3.17 -23.58
C LYS A 167 -2.40 3.20 -22.36
N SER A 168 -1.83 2.07 -22.00
CA SER A 168 -0.90 1.94 -20.87
C SER A 168 0.36 2.77 -21.07
N ASP A 169 1.00 2.68 -22.24
CA ASP A 169 2.18 3.47 -22.60
C ASP A 169 1.90 4.97 -22.53
N ARG A 170 0.74 5.39 -23.05
CA ARG A 170 0.32 6.80 -23.01
C ARG A 170 0.11 7.29 -21.57
N SER A 171 -0.57 6.50 -20.74
CA SER A 171 -0.81 6.84 -19.34
C SER A 171 0.51 6.91 -18.56
N CYS A 172 1.40 5.96 -18.78
CA CYS A 172 2.73 5.96 -18.16
C CYS A 172 3.53 7.20 -18.54
N SER A 173 3.55 7.56 -19.84
CA SER A 173 4.24 8.77 -20.31
C SER A 173 3.67 10.04 -19.68
N LEU A 174 2.35 10.14 -19.57
CA LEU A 174 1.68 11.27 -18.92
C LEU A 174 2.06 11.39 -17.44
N VAL A 175 2.09 10.28 -16.72
CA VAL A 175 2.47 10.26 -15.29
C VAL A 175 3.94 10.63 -15.10
N ILE A 176 4.83 10.12 -15.96
CA ILE A 176 6.27 10.48 -15.91
C ILE A 176 6.45 11.99 -16.18
N GLU A 177 5.77 12.54 -17.19
CA GLU A 177 5.82 13.97 -17.47
C GLU A 177 5.30 14.79 -16.28
N MET A 178 4.18 14.40 -15.68
CA MET A 178 3.64 15.03 -14.47
C MET A 178 4.66 15.06 -13.33
N LEU A 179 5.34 13.95 -13.07
CA LEU A 179 6.34 13.86 -12.01
C LEU A 179 7.54 14.77 -12.27
N GLU A 180 7.95 14.96 -13.54
CA GLU A 180 8.99 15.93 -13.88
C GLU A 180 8.55 17.38 -13.60
N TYR A 181 7.29 17.73 -13.91
CA TYR A 181 6.75 19.04 -13.57
C TYR A 181 6.64 19.27 -12.06
N MET A 182 6.25 18.25 -11.30
CA MET A 182 6.20 18.34 -9.84
C MET A 182 7.56 18.66 -9.19
N LYS A 183 8.67 18.24 -9.80
CA LYS A 183 10.03 18.57 -9.32
C LYS A 183 10.39 20.05 -9.44
N LEU A 184 9.66 20.82 -10.23
CA LEU A 184 9.93 22.25 -10.42
C LEU A 184 9.61 23.06 -9.16
N HIS A 185 8.67 22.61 -8.36
CA HIS A 185 8.34 23.24 -7.08
C HIS A 185 9.14 22.61 -5.93
N PRO A 186 9.66 23.39 -4.95
CA PRO A 186 9.65 24.86 -4.87
C PRO A 186 10.87 25.53 -5.52
N SER A 187 11.74 24.77 -6.18
CA SER A 187 13.07 25.25 -6.63
C SER A 187 13.01 26.35 -7.71
N THR A 188 11.95 26.38 -8.52
CA THR A 188 11.81 27.33 -9.63
C THR A 188 10.64 28.30 -9.48
N GLY A 189 9.77 28.10 -8.49
CA GLY A 189 8.59 28.95 -8.27
C GLY A 189 7.61 28.36 -7.25
N GLY A 190 6.42 28.95 -7.18
CA GLY A 190 5.30 28.44 -6.40
C GLY A 190 4.64 27.22 -7.05
N PRO A 191 3.50 26.74 -6.49
CA PRO A 191 2.80 25.55 -7.01
C PRO A 191 2.36 25.67 -8.49
N GLU A 192 2.21 26.89 -9.00
CA GLU A 192 1.80 27.18 -10.39
C GLU A 192 2.78 26.62 -11.44
N VAL A 193 4.08 26.51 -11.11
CA VAL A 193 5.10 25.99 -12.04
C VAL A 193 4.90 24.49 -12.35
N MET A 194 4.14 23.79 -11.53
CA MET A 194 3.86 22.37 -11.75
C MET A 194 2.80 22.13 -12.82
N GLU A 195 2.02 23.14 -13.19
CA GLU A 195 0.96 23.07 -14.22
C GLU A 195 0.04 21.85 -14.08
N MET A 196 -0.36 21.50 -12.84
CA MET A 196 -1.08 20.24 -12.55
C MET A 196 -2.40 20.11 -13.32
N GLU A 197 -3.05 21.19 -13.67
CA GLU A 197 -4.27 21.21 -14.51
C GLU A 197 -4.11 20.54 -15.87
N ARG A 198 -2.88 20.47 -16.41
CA ARG A 198 -2.59 19.74 -17.66
C ARG A 198 -2.69 18.24 -17.51
N PHE A 199 -2.43 17.73 -16.31
CA PHE A 199 -2.26 16.31 -16.02
C PHE A 199 -3.49 15.71 -15.34
N TRP A 200 -4.19 16.51 -14.54
CA TRP A 200 -5.27 16.02 -13.70
C TRP A 200 -6.62 16.12 -14.38
N HIS A 201 -7.29 14.97 -14.43
CA HIS A 201 -8.69 14.98 -14.82
C HIS A 201 -9.53 15.70 -13.75
N PRO A 202 -10.59 16.50 -14.11
CA PRO A 202 -11.41 17.23 -13.13
C PRO A 202 -12.05 16.36 -12.01
N LYS A 203 -12.16 15.05 -12.25
CA LYS A 203 -12.68 14.07 -11.31
C LYS A 203 -11.58 13.14 -10.77
N MET A 204 -10.33 13.56 -10.82
CA MET A 204 -9.22 12.78 -10.29
C MET A 204 -9.28 12.74 -8.77
N ASN A 205 -9.00 11.57 -8.19
CA ASN A 205 -8.73 11.42 -6.77
C ASN A 205 -7.22 11.25 -6.57
N TRP A 206 -6.68 11.96 -5.61
CA TRP A 206 -5.29 11.80 -5.19
C TRP A 206 -5.22 10.92 -3.94
N TYR A 207 -4.37 9.89 -3.97
CA TYR A 207 -4.19 8.93 -2.89
C TYR A 207 -2.74 8.96 -2.37
N GLY A 208 -2.18 10.14 -2.19
CA GLY A 208 -0.83 10.36 -1.67
C GLY A 208 -0.81 10.96 -0.28
#